data_24606e600b1d3d9ae0aa8d73666f94bc
#
_entry.id   24606e600b1d3d9ae0aa8d73666f94bc
#
_cell.length_a   1.000
_cell.length_b   1.000
_cell.length_c   1.000
_cell.angle_alpha   90.00
_cell.angle_beta   90.00
_cell.angle_gamma   90.00
#
_symmetry.space_group_name_H-M   'P 1'
#
loop_
_entity.id
_entity.type
_entity.pdbx_description
1 polymer ?
#
loop_
_entity_poly.entity_id
_entity_poly.type
_entity_poly.pdbx_seq_one_letter_code
_entity_poly.pdbx_strand_id
1 'polypeptide(L)'
;NTANAFYPGFTEKDIEKWTEEGLIGSFLHVLTIEEANYLQSLAMKSRLQIPIIFGIDAIHGNANAPDNTVYPTNINLACSFDTLMAYKIARQTAKEMRAMNMHWTFNPNVEVARDARWGRVGETYGEDPYLVTLLGVQSVKGYQGDLNGNEDVLACIKHFVGGSEPINGTNGSPTDLSERTLREVFFPPFEAGV
;
A
#
# COMPACT_ATOMS: atom_id res chain seq x y z
N ASN A 1 4.63 -3.02 -19.97
CA ASN A 1 3.95 -4.31 -20.00
C ASN A 1 4.19 -5.07 -18.68
N THR A 2 3.59 -4.56 -17.58
CA THR A 2 3.80 -5.07 -16.23
C THR A 2 3.09 -6.41 -15.98
N ALA A 3 2.02 -6.70 -16.72
CA ALA A 3 1.27 -7.95 -16.56
C ALA A 3 2.12 -9.20 -16.83
N ASN A 4 2.98 -9.17 -17.84
CA ASN A 4 3.84 -10.31 -18.19
C ASN A 4 4.96 -10.59 -17.20
N ALA A 5 5.36 -9.61 -16.38
CA ALA A 5 6.42 -9.79 -15.39
C ALA A 5 5.95 -10.60 -14.16
N PHE A 6 4.67 -10.46 -13.78
CA PHE A 6 4.11 -11.10 -12.59
C PHE A 6 3.28 -12.35 -12.89
N TYR A 7 2.73 -12.47 -14.10
CA TYR A 7 1.83 -13.56 -14.49
C TYR A 7 2.24 -14.14 -15.85
N PRO A 8 3.32 -14.92 -15.91
CA PRO A 8 3.74 -15.56 -17.14
C PRO A 8 2.65 -16.52 -17.64
N GLY A 9 2.26 -16.38 -18.90
CA GLY A 9 1.26 -17.24 -19.54
C GLY A 9 -0.05 -16.53 -19.92
N PHE A 10 -0.24 -15.26 -19.56
CA PHE A 10 -1.38 -14.46 -20.00
C PHE A 10 -0.94 -13.39 -21.00
N THR A 11 -1.80 -13.11 -21.97
CA THR A 11 -1.59 -12.04 -22.95
C THR A 11 -2.42 -10.81 -22.60
N GLU A 12 -2.09 -9.66 -23.17
CA GLU A 12 -2.91 -8.44 -23.02
C GLU A 12 -4.35 -8.68 -23.47
N LYS A 13 -4.54 -9.42 -24.55
CA LYS A 13 -5.88 -9.78 -25.06
C LYS A 13 -6.70 -10.63 -24.07
N ASP A 14 -6.05 -11.49 -23.30
CA ASP A 14 -6.72 -12.26 -22.27
C ASP A 14 -7.19 -11.35 -21.14
N ILE A 15 -6.36 -10.40 -20.73
CA ILE A 15 -6.69 -9.42 -19.69
C ILE A 15 -7.84 -8.52 -20.15
N GLU A 16 -7.78 -8.01 -21.38
CA GLU A 16 -8.86 -7.21 -21.97
C GLU A 16 -10.19 -7.97 -21.98
N LYS A 17 -10.15 -9.20 -22.48
CA LYS A 17 -11.34 -10.08 -22.54
C LYS A 17 -11.92 -10.34 -21.16
N TRP A 18 -11.10 -10.73 -20.17
CA TRP A 18 -11.58 -10.98 -18.81
C TRP A 18 -12.11 -9.72 -18.13
N THR A 19 -11.55 -8.56 -18.46
CA THR A 19 -12.05 -7.28 -17.99
C THR A 19 -13.44 -6.98 -18.56
N GLU A 20 -13.63 -7.16 -19.88
CA GLU A 20 -14.95 -7.00 -20.54
C GLU A 20 -15.99 -8.02 -20.06
N GLU A 21 -15.56 -9.23 -19.71
CA GLU A 21 -16.42 -10.27 -19.15
C GLU A 21 -16.76 -10.02 -17.67
N GLY A 22 -16.11 -9.05 -17.02
CA GLY A 22 -16.32 -8.69 -15.60
C GLY A 22 -15.72 -9.72 -14.64
N LEU A 23 -14.65 -10.42 -15.04
CA LEU A 23 -13.95 -11.42 -14.23
C LEU A 23 -12.81 -10.82 -13.41
N ILE A 24 -12.43 -9.57 -13.68
CA ILE A 24 -11.38 -8.83 -12.96
C ILE A 24 -12.03 -7.65 -12.21
N GLY A 25 -11.83 -7.59 -10.89
CA GLY A 25 -12.36 -6.52 -10.03
C GLY A 25 -11.31 -5.49 -9.64
N SER A 26 -10.02 -5.80 -9.77
CA SER A 26 -8.93 -4.88 -9.42
C SER A 26 -7.67 -5.13 -10.24
N PHE A 27 -6.85 -4.10 -10.38
CA PHE A 27 -5.52 -4.19 -10.95
C PHE A 27 -4.48 -3.61 -10.00
N LEU A 28 -3.29 -4.19 -10.05
CA LEU A 28 -2.10 -3.73 -9.33
C LEU A 28 -1.15 -3.01 -10.29
N HIS A 29 -0.62 -1.86 -9.87
CA HIS A 29 0.46 -1.13 -10.57
C HIS A 29 0.13 -0.77 -12.03
N VAL A 30 -1.05 -0.26 -12.29
CA VAL A 30 -1.34 0.46 -13.53
C VAL A 30 -0.72 1.86 -13.41
N LEU A 31 0.28 2.17 -14.23
CA LEU A 31 1.16 3.32 -13.99
C LEU A 31 0.78 4.58 -14.78
N THR A 32 -0.17 4.49 -15.69
CA THR A 32 -0.61 5.64 -16.48
C THR A 32 -2.11 5.83 -16.43
N ILE A 33 -2.54 7.09 -16.52
CA ILE A 33 -3.97 7.43 -16.51
C ILE A 33 -4.67 6.90 -17.78
N GLU A 34 -3.97 6.84 -18.89
CA GLU A 34 -4.48 6.32 -20.17
C GLU A 34 -4.83 4.84 -20.05
N GLU A 35 -3.93 4.04 -19.47
CA GLU A 35 -4.16 2.60 -19.26
C GLU A 35 -5.28 2.38 -18.24
N ALA A 36 -5.32 3.14 -17.14
CA ALA A 36 -6.37 3.05 -16.14
C ALA A 36 -7.75 3.37 -16.76
N ASN A 37 -7.87 4.45 -17.54
CA ASN A 37 -9.09 4.82 -18.21
C ASN A 37 -9.50 3.80 -19.27
N TYR A 38 -8.54 3.24 -20.00
CA TYR A 38 -8.81 2.18 -20.97
C TYR A 38 -9.41 0.93 -20.30
N LEU A 39 -8.75 0.40 -19.29
CA LEU A 39 -9.25 -0.76 -18.53
C LEU A 39 -10.61 -0.50 -17.90
N GLN A 40 -10.82 0.70 -17.35
CA GLN A 40 -12.12 1.10 -16.83
C GLN A 40 -13.21 1.09 -17.91
N SER A 41 -12.89 1.57 -19.12
CA SER A 41 -13.83 1.55 -20.24
C SER A 41 -14.22 0.13 -20.67
N LEU A 42 -13.30 -0.84 -20.54
CA LEU A 42 -13.58 -2.26 -20.77
C LEU A 42 -14.51 -2.83 -19.71
N ALA A 43 -14.24 -2.55 -18.44
CA ALA A 43 -15.09 -3.00 -17.31
C ALA A 43 -16.55 -2.50 -17.44
N MET A 44 -16.74 -1.29 -17.94
CA MET A 44 -18.08 -0.72 -18.17
C MET A 44 -18.85 -1.39 -19.31
N LYS A 45 -18.20 -2.24 -20.11
CA LYS A 45 -18.89 -3.09 -21.11
C LYS A 45 -19.39 -4.41 -20.51
N SER A 46 -18.93 -4.76 -19.31
CA SER A 46 -19.35 -5.99 -18.64
C SER A 46 -20.84 -5.98 -18.28
N ARG A 47 -21.41 -7.15 -18.09
CA ARG A 47 -22.83 -7.31 -17.74
C ARG A 47 -23.26 -6.52 -16.50
N LEU A 48 -22.37 -6.43 -15.49
CA LEU A 48 -22.67 -5.77 -14.22
C LEU A 48 -22.22 -4.31 -14.18
N GLN A 49 -21.36 -3.90 -15.10
CA GLN A 49 -20.80 -2.53 -15.18
C GLN A 49 -20.18 -2.06 -13.84
N ILE A 50 -19.54 -2.99 -13.11
CA ILE A 50 -18.87 -2.67 -11.85
C ILE A 50 -17.51 -2.04 -12.17
N PRO A 51 -17.21 -0.83 -11.67
CA PRO A 51 -15.92 -0.20 -11.85
C PRO A 51 -14.79 -1.01 -11.22
N ILE A 52 -13.61 -0.94 -11.86
CA ILE A 52 -12.39 -1.58 -11.34
C ILE A 52 -11.76 -0.69 -10.29
N ILE A 53 -11.18 -1.31 -9.26
CA ILE A 53 -10.32 -0.67 -8.27
C ILE A 53 -8.86 -0.83 -8.70
N PHE A 54 -8.14 0.30 -8.82
CA PHE A 54 -6.71 0.30 -9.10
C PHE A 54 -5.91 0.50 -7.81
N GLY A 55 -4.96 -0.40 -7.55
CA GLY A 55 -4.08 -0.39 -6.39
C GLY A 55 -2.61 -0.21 -6.76
N ILE A 56 -1.85 0.43 -5.87
CA ILE A 56 -0.41 0.67 -6.06
C ILE A 56 0.31 0.71 -4.70
N ASP A 57 1.61 0.33 -4.70
CA ASP A 57 2.49 0.51 -3.54
C ASP A 57 3.00 1.96 -3.48
N ALA A 58 2.22 2.85 -2.89
CA ALA A 58 2.61 4.25 -2.68
C ALA A 58 3.24 4.42 -1.28
N ILE A 59 4.42 3.82 -1.06
CA ILE A 59 5.02 3.67 0.29
C ILE A 59 5.55 5.00 0.83
N HIS A 60 6.21 5.81 -0.01
CA HIS A 60 6.75 7.12 0.37
C HIS A 60 6.45 8.15 -0.74
N GLY A 61 5.19 8.39 -0.98
CA GLY A 61 4.64 9.04 -2.16
C GLY A 61 4.28 8.00 -3.22
N ASN A 62 3.63 8.42 -4.30
CA ASN A 62 3.31 7.55 -5.43
C ASN A 62 4.52 7.39 -6.36
N ALA A 63 5.64 6.95 -5.78
CA ALA A 63 6.97 6.92 -6.42
C ALA A 63 7.07 5.97 -7.61
N ASN A 64 6.13 5.04 -7.76
CA ASN A 64 6.10 4.09 -8.88
C ASN A 64 5.47 4.70 -10.15
N ALA A 65 4.76 5.82 -10.01
CA ALA A 65 4.14 6.49 -11.13
C ALA A 65 4.94 7.74 -11.54
N PRO A 66 5.05 8.06 -12.85
CA PRO A 66 5.79 9.24 -13.30
C PRO A 66 5.16 10.54 -12.78
N ASP A 67 5.99 11.57 -12.65
CA ASP A 67 5.60 12.94 -12.30
C ASP A 67 4.92 13.11 -10.93
N ASN A 68 5.01 12.11 -10.05
CA ASN A 68 4.51 12.20 -8.69
C ASN A 68 5.63 12.55 -7.69
N THR A 69 5.24 13.10 -6.54
CA THR A 69 6.17 13.47 -5.49
C THR A 69 6.74 12.25 -4.78
N VAL A 70 8.07 12.20 -4.67
CA VAL A 70 8.78 11.19 -3.87
C VAL A 70 9.17 11.82 -2.55
N TYR A 71 8.72 11.25 -1.45
CA TYR A 71 9.04 11.66 -0.08
C TYR A 71 10.18 10.82 0.52
N PRO A 72 10.77 11.24 1.63
CA PRO A 72 11.66 10.37 2.40
C PRO A 72 10.99 9.04 2.75
N THR A 73 11.77 7.98 2.84
CA THR A 73 11.26 6.66 3.26
C THR A 73 10.64 6.74 4.66
N ASN A 74 9.76 5.80 5.00
CA ASN A 74 9.04 5.84 6.27
C ASN A 74 9.97 5.81 7.48
N ILE A 75 11.10 5.10 7.42
CA ILE A 75 12.10 5.13 8.49
C ILE A 75 12.72 6.53 8.67
N ASN A 76 12.97 7.25 7.57
CA ASN A 76 13.48 8.61 7.63
C ASN A 76 12.43 9.60 8.16
N LEU A 77 11.17 9.43 7.76
CA LEU A 77 10.06 10.20 8.30
C LEU A 77 9.93 9.97 9.82
N ALA A 78 10.07 8.72 10.26
CA ALA A 78 10.01 8.37 11.69
C ALA A 78 11.08 9.07 12.53
N CYS A 79 12.27 9.33 11.97
CA CYS A 79 13.33 10.09 12.66
C CYS A 79 12.92 11.53 13.00
N SER A 80 11.89 12.07 12.38
CA SER A 80 11.36 13.41 12.70
C SER A 80 10.46 13.41 13.94
N PHE A 81 9.89 12.26 14.33
CA PHE A 81 8.84 12.13 15.36
C PHE A 81 7.60 12.99 15.09
N ASP A 82 7.44 13.49 13.86
CA ASP A 82 6.34 14.39 13.47
C ASP A 82 5.16 13.60 12.88
N THR A 83 4.18 13.34 13.72
CA THR A 83 2.96 12.61 13.34
C THR A 83 2.07 13.41 12.38
N LEU A 84 2.09 14.75 12.48
CA LEU A 84 1.36 15.60 11.55
C LEU A 84 1.96 15.57 10.15
N MET A 85 3.28 15.43 10.04
CA MET A 85 3.97 15.27 8.76
C MET A 85 3.57 13.95 8.10
N ALA A 86 3.46 12.85 8.87
CA ALA A 86 2.97 11.57 8.36
C ALA A 86 1.57 11.71 7.74
N TYR A 87 0.65 12.39 8.43
CA TYR A 87 -0.67 12.71 7.90
C TYR A 87 -0.60 13.53 6.60
N LYS A 88 0.19 14.61 6.57
CA LYS A 88 0.29 15.50 5.41
C LYS A 88 0.86 14.79 4.18
N ILE A 89 1.91 13.99 4.36
CA ILE A 89 2.50 13.21 3.27
C ILE A 89 1.48 12.22 2.71
N ALA A 90 0.81 11.48 3.57
CA ALA A 90 -0.22 10.53 3.16
C ALA A 90 -1.39 11.22 2.43
N ARG A 91 -1.84 12.39 2.94
CA ARG A 91 -2.91 13.17 2.30
C ARG A 91 -2.50 13.65 0.90
N GLN A 92 -1.29 14.19 0.75
CA GLN A 92 -0.80 14.64 -0.56
C GLN A 92 -0.63 13.46 -1.52
N THR A 93 -0.10 12.35 -1.04
CA THR A 93 0.03 11.11 -1.83
C THR A 93 -1.33 10.63 -2.33
N ALA A 94 -2.36 10.64 -1.47
CA ALA A 94 -3.72 10.27 -1.86
C ALA A 94 -4.27 11.15 -2.98
N LYS A 95 -4.04 12.47 -2.92
CA LYS A 95 -4.44 13.40 -3.98
C LYS A 95 -3.77 13.07 -5.32
N GLU A 96 -2.47 12.84 -5.30
CA GLU A 96 -1.72 12.48 -6.50
C GLU A 96 -2.18 11.13 -7.08
N MET A 97 -2.43 10.14 -6.22
CA MET A 97 -3.01 8.86 -6.61
C MET A 97 -4.37 9.03 -7.28
N ARG A 98 -5.27 9.81 -6.68
CA ARG A 98 -6.62 10.05 -7.24
C ARG A 98 -6.56 10.77 -8.56
N ALA A 99 -5.63 11.72 -8.74
CA ALA A 99 -5.40 12.38 -10.02
C ALA A 99 -5.00 11.41 -11.14
N MET A 100 -4.41 10.26 -10.78
CA MET A 100 -4.05 9.18 -11.70
C MET A 100 -5.06 8.02 -11.74
N ASN A 101 -6.27 8.22 -11.21
CA ASN A 101 -7.31 7.21 -11.15
C ASN A 101 -6.96 5.98 -10.29
N MET A 102 -6.06 6.13 -9.29
CA MET A 102 -5.76 5.11 -8.30
C MET A 102 -6.69 5.24 -7.08
N HIS A 103 -7.13 4.12 -6.52
CA HIS A 103 -8.17 4.10 -5.48
C HIS A 103 -7.70 3.44 -4.19
N TRP A 104 -6.58 2.71 -4.22
CA TRP A 104 -6.13 1.87 -3.13
C TRP A 104 -4.61 1.89 -3.03
N THR A 105 -4.07 2.22 -1.85
CA THR A 105 -2.63 2.09 -1.58
C THR A 105 -2.36 0.88 -0.69
N PHE A 106 -1.28 0.15 -1.01
CA PHE A 106 -0.77 -0.92 -0.13
C PHE A 106 0.20 -0.34 0.91
N ASN A 107 -0.28 0.65 1.66
CA ASN A 107 0.45 1.38 2.69
C ASN A 107 -0.55 1.88 3.77
N PRO A 108 -0.15 2.08 5.04
CA PRO A 108 1.22 2.07 5.58
C PRO A 108 1.75 0.67 5.93
N ASN A 109 3.08 0.52 5.86
CA ASN A 109 3.75 -0.61 6.48
C ASN A 109 3.96 -0.31 7.97
N VAL A 110 3.17 -0.98 8.82
CA VAL A 110 3.20 -0.82 10.28
C VAL A 110 3.90 -1.98 10.98
N GLU A 111 4.73 -2.72 10.27
CA GLU A 111 5.56 -3.74 10.87
C GLU A 111 6.61 -3.12 11.79
N VAL A 112 6.80 -3.72 12.96
CA VAL A 112 7.81 -3.31 13.93
C VAL A 112 9.13 -3.99 13.56
N ALA A 113 10.11 -3.23 13.08
CA ALA A 113 11.37 -3.76 12.53
C ALA A 113 12.47 -3.78 13.59
N ARG A 114 12.57 -4.87 14.36
CA ARG A 114 13.60 -5.05 15.41
C ARG A 114 14.90 -5.64 14.89
N ASP A 115 14.89 -6.34 13.77
CA ASP A 115 16.09 -6.90 13.15
C ASP A 115 16.57 -6.05 11.98
N ALA A 116 17.65 -5.30 12.18
CA ALA A 116 18.22 -4.42 11.15
C ALA A 116 18.77 -5.16 9.92
N ARG A 117 18.90 -6.48 9.96
CA ARG A 117 19.30 -7.30 8.80
C ARG A 117 18.15 -7.50 7.81
N TRP A 118 16.91 -7.30 8.25
CA TRP A 118 15.75 -7.42 7.37
C TRP A 118 15.73 -6.33 6.31
N GLY A 119 15.70 -6.73 5.03
CA GLY A 119 15.86 -5.81 3.89
C GLY A 119 14.75 -4.77 3.72
N ARG A 120 13.62 -4.89 4.46
CA ARG A 120 12.47 -3.99 4.35
C ARG A 120 12.33 -2.98 5.49
N VAL A 121 13.35 -2.85 6.34
CA VAL A 121 13.36 -1.88 7.46
C VAL A 121 13.02 -0.46 6.97
N GLY A 122 13.55 -0.06 5.81
CA GLY A 122 13.31 1.27 5.24
C GLY A 122 11.85 1.59 4.92
N GLU A 123 11.00 0.57 4.73
CA GLU A 123 9.57 0.73 4.47
C GLU A 123 8.76 0.98 5.76
N THR A 124 9.34 0.70 6.93
CA THR A 124 8.68 0.76 8.25
C THR A 124 8.97 2.07 8.96
N TYR A 125 8.25 2.32 10.06
CA TYR A 125 8.52 3.46 10.96
C TYR A 125 9.53 3.10 12.08
N GLY A 126 10.19 1.93 12.03
CA GLY A 126 11.25 1.53 12.94
C GLY A 126 10.89 0.43 13.92
N GLU A 127 11.60 0.39 15.06
CA GLU A 127 11.55 -0.70 16.03
C GLU A 127 10.65 -0.46 17.25
N ASP A 128 10.19 0.79 17.45
CA ASP A 128 9.34 1.15 18.58
C ASP A 128 7.85 0.98 18.24
N PRO A 129 7.11 0.05 18.89
CA PRO A 129 5.72 -0.22 18.56
C PRO A 129 4.80 0.99 18.74
N TYR A 130 5.11 1.87 19.71
CA TYR A 130 4.31 3.05 19.98
C TYR A 130 4.47 4.10 18.86
N LEU A 131 5.71 4.38 18.46
CA LEU A 131 5.98 5.30 17.35
C LEU A 131 5.38 4.78 16.04
N VAL A 132 5.58 3.49 15.74
CA VAL A 132 4.97 2.83 14.57
C VAL A 132 3.45 3.00 14.58
N THR A 133 2.82 2.80 15.74
CA THR A 133 1.37 2.98 15.91
C THR A 133 0.94 4.41 15.60
N LEU A 134 1.61 5.41 16.21
CA LEU A 134 1.25 6.82 16.03
C LEU A 134 1.36 7.26 14.58
N LEU A 135 2.48 6.96 13.93
CA LEU A 135 2.74 7.35 12.54
C LEU A 135 1.84 6.59 11.57
N GLY A 136 1.65 5.28 11.80
CA GLY A 136 0.77 4.44 11.00
C GLY A 136 -0.68 4.92 10.99
N VAL A 137 -1.24 5.21 12.16
CA VAL A 137 -2.62 5.74 12.30
C VAL A 137 -2.77 7.08 11.58
N GLN A 138 -1.79 7.98 11.70
CA GLN A 138 -1.84 9.26 11.00
C GLN A 138 -1.74 9.10 9.48
N SER A 139 -0.96 8.14 9.02
CA SER A 139 -0.89 7.82 7.59
C SER A 139 -2.21 7.25 7.06
N VAL A 140 -2.84 6.33 7.78
CA VAL A 140 -4.19 5.83 7.42
C VAL A 140 -5.18 6.99 7.32
N LYS A 141 -5.25 7.85 8.33
CA LYS A 141 -6.12 9.04 8.31
C LYS A 141 -5.82 9.98 7.15
N GLY A 142 -4.55 10.14 6.81
CA GLY A 142 -4.13 10.97 5.67
C GLY A 142 -4.58 10.38 4.33
N TYR A 143 -4.43 9.07 4.13
CA TYR A 143 -4.88 8.40 2.91
C TYR A 143 -6.40 8.39 2.78
N GLN A 144 -7.10 8.01 3.82
CA GLN A 144 -8.53 7.75 3.76
C GLN A 144 -9.40 9.01 3.89
N GLY A 145 -8.89 10.07 4.52
CA GLY A 145 -9.76 11.20 4.82
C GLY A 145 -11.00 10.73 5.58
N ASP A 146 -12.17 11.08 5.07
CA ASP A 146 -13.48 10.59 5.53
C ASP A 146 -14.12 9.57 4.57
N LEU A 147 -13.40 9.16 3.52
CA LEU A 147 -13.82 8.25 2.44
C LEU A 147 -15.03 8.75 1.62
N ASN A 148 -15.33 10.03 1.69
CA ASN A 148 -16.42 10.66 0.94
C ASN A 148 -15.92 11.61 -0.16
N GLY A 149 -14.62 11.91 -0.15
CA GLY A 149 -14.00 12.87 -1.05
C GLY A 149 -13.40 12.25 -2.30
N ASN A 150 -13.29 13.07 -3.35
CA ASN A 150 -12.62 12.67 -4.60
C ASN A 150 -11.10 12.54 -4.47
N GLU A 151 -10.54 12.90 -3.34
CA GLU A 151 -9.11 12.86 -3.04
C GLU A 151 -8.74 11.71 -2.08
N ASP A 152 -9.72 10.90 -1.67
CA ASP A 152 -9.55 9.84 -0.69
C ASP A 152 -9.21 8.52 -1.37
N VAL A 153 -8.31 7.73 -0.75
CA VAL A 153 -7.94 6.39 -1.21
C VAL A 153 -8.03 5.41 -0.05
N LEU A 154 -8.32 4.16 -0.34
CA LEU A 154 -8.28 3.09 0.65
C LEU A 154 -6.84 2.86 1.09
N ALA A 155 -6.59 2.81 2.39
CA ALA A 155 -5.31 2.38 2.95
C ALA A 155 -5.32 0.86 3.20
N CYS A 156 -4.14 0.25 3.14
CA CYS A 156 -3.94 -1.15 3.49
C CYS A 156 -2.79 -1.27 4.48
N ILE A 157 -3.13 -1.47 5.74
CA ILE A 157 -2.15 -1.68 6.79
C ILE A 157 -1.50 -3.05 6.57
N LYS A 158 -0.15 -3.08 6.47
CA LYS A 158 0.58 -4.29 6.12
C LYS A 158 1.86 -4.46 6.94
N HIS A 159 2.42 -5.68 6.99
CA HIS A 159 1.91 -6.99 6.57
C HIS A 159 1.47 -7.76 7.80
N PHE A 160 0.25 -8.15 7.89
CA PHE A 160 -0.31 -8.86 9.04
C PHE A 160 0.24 -10.30 9.12
N VAL A 161 0.91 -10.71 10.18
CA VAL A 161 1.56 -9.99 11.28
C VAL A 161 2.82 -10.75 11.69
N GLY A 162 3.88 -10.01 12.07
CA GLY A 162 5.13 -10.59 12.59
C GLY A 162 6.17 -10.92 11.51
N GLY A 163 5.92 -10.64 10.24
CA GLY A 163 6.83 -10.91 9.13
C GLY A 163 8.15 -10.13 9.16
N SER A 164 8.22 -9.07 9.98
CA SER A 164 9.41 -8.23 10.17
C SER A 164 10.46 -8.82 11.14
N GLU A 165 10.23 -10.00 11.69
CA GLU A 165 11.18 -10.76 12.53
C GLU A 165 11.60 -12.08 11.85
N PRO A 166 12.03 -12.07 10.58
CA PRO A 166 12.32 -13.30 9.89
C PRO A 166 13.63 -13.91 10.41
N ILE A 167 13.71 -15.23 10.46
CA ILE A 167 14.92 -15.94 10.82
C ILE A 167 16.11 -15.46 9.95
N ASN A 168 17.19 -15.06 10.59
CA ASN A 168 18.41 -14.51 9.96
C ASN A 168 18.20 -13.23 9.12
N GLY A 169 17.12 -12.50 9.32
CA GLY A 169 16.80 -11.29 8.55
C GLY A 169 16.36 -11.55 7.10
N THR A 170 16.18 -12.80 6.70
CA THR A 170 15.84 -13.16 5.32
C THR A 170 14.34 -12.99 5.09
N ASN A 171 13.96 -11.99 4.28
CA ASN A 171 12.55 -11.73 3.97
C ASN A 171 11.84 -12.98 3.43
N GLY A 172 10.66 -13.29 4.00
CA GLY A 172 9.88 -14.47 3.64
C GLY A 172 10.31 -15.76 4.35
N SER A 173 11.35 -15.75 5.18
CA SER A 173 11.67 -16.90 6.02
C SER A 173 10.68 -17.00 7.20
N PRO A 174 10.58 -18.19 7.84
CA PRO A 174 9.73 -18.36 9.01
C PRO A 174 10.08 -17.37 10.13
N THR A 175 9.08 -17.07 10.95
CA THR A 175 9.20 -16.23 12.14
C THR A 175 8.90 -17.08 13.38
N ASP A 176 9.73 -17.00 14.41
CA ASP A 176 9.52 -17.68 15.70
C ASP A 176 9.20 -16.63 16.77
N LEU A 177 7.91 -16.41 17.02
CA LEU A 177 7.39 -15.45 17.98
C LEU A 177 6.46 -16.12 18.98
N SER A 178 6.66 -15.82 20.27
CA SER A 178 5.67 -16.20 21.27
C SER A 178 4.37 -15.41 21.08
N GLU A 179 3.25 -16.00 21.46
CA GLU A 179 1.95 -15.30 21.43
C GLU A 179 1.98 -13.99 22.25
N ARG A 180 2.70 -13.98 23.38
CA ARG A 180 2.88 -12.77 24.18
C ARG A 180 3.59 -11.67 23.39
N THR A 181 4.72 -11.98 22.77
CA THR A 181 5.47 -11.00 21.94
C THR A 181 4.62 -10.50 20.79
N LEU A 182 3.89 -11.39 20.15
CA LEU A 182 2.99 -11.04 19.05
C LEU A 182 1.95 -10.01 19.49
N ARG A 183 1.29 -10.25 20.64
CA ARG A 183 0.25 -9.36 21.19
C ARG A 183 0.78 -8.04 21.76
N GLU A 184 1.94 -8.06 22.40
CA GLU A 184 2.49 -6.87 23.06
C GLU A 184 3.26 -5.95 22.09
N VAL A 185 3.83 -6.49 21.02
CA VAL A 185 4.73 -5.75 20.13
C VAL A 185 4.13 -5.57 18.73
N PHE A 186 3.64 -6.63 18.11
CA PHE A 186 3.30 -6.61 16.70
C PHE A 186 1.83 -6.32 16.40
N PHE A 187 0.90 -6.66 17.27
CA PHE A 187 -0.52 -6.36 17.11
C PHE A 187 -0.92 -4.90 17.31
N PRO A 188 -0.34 -4.14 18.27
CA PRO A 188 -0.86 -2.81 18.58
C PRO A 188 -0.93 -1.85 17.40
N PRO A 189 0.04 -1.80 16.46
CA PRO A 189 -0.09 -0.95 15.28
C PRO A 189 -1.26 -1.32 14.36
N PHE A 190 -1.57 -2.61 14.24
CA PHE A 190 -2.70 -3.09 13.44
C PHE A 190 -4.03 -2.79 14.11
N GLU A 191 -4.14 -3.05 15.40
CA GLU A 191 -5.35 -2.79 16.19
C GLU A 191 -5.72 -1.30 16.18
N ALA A 192 -4.72 -0.44 16.31
CA ALA A 192 -4.96 1.01 16.32
C ALA A 192 -5.27 1.60 14.94
N GLY A 193 -4.88 0.94 13.87
CA GLY A 193 -5.05 1.40 12.50
C GLY A 193 -6.36 0.97 11.85
N VAL A 194 -7.15 0.11 12.49
CA VAL A 194 -8.48 -0.35 12.07
C VAL A 194 -9.56 0.43 12.85
#